data_9b4fc8fd6d4eb4035d5b08cbd8638f9b
#
_entry.id   9b4fc8fd6d4eb4035d5b08cbd8638f9b
#
_cell.length_a   1.000
_cell.length_b   1.000
_cell.length_c   1.000
_cell.angle_alpha   90.00
_cell.angle_beta   90.00
_cell.angle_gamma   90.00
#
_symmetry.space_group_name_H-M   'P 1'
#
loop_
_entity.id
_entity.type
_entity.pdbx_description
1 polymer ?
#
loop_
_entity_poly.entity_id
_entity_poly.type
_entity_poly.pdbx_seq_one_letter_code
_entity_poly.pdbx_strand_id
1 'polypeptide(L)'
;MRRLFLIALPLALSGCSYLGQIAWQAADQAGRYSAKRVAVDDIAVPDGYRAVRVVNGLNFPSALTWDADGTMYVLESHTVPVPGLKPKIVRIAKSGRIDRVQLTGADAPNGDTAIGLTFHDGWLYFSQERKDGTFQISRVRPGGGVVEAVVRSVPVTGDHDVNHLLFDKDGTLYFGVGSATNSGVIAAQDPVNQKWLKKFSQTHDIPCRDLTLTGRTFTDEGGTTGAFQPYKQASLRTIKGEAMCTSAIYRLRPGSTQPEVVAWGFRNPVALAFDRDGSLVVGHQGADVRSTRPIKDDPDSVLRVREGTWYGWPDYNAALKALPDPVIDHSASGLTAPDASLLIAATKPHAAISGMAAASDGALLVAEMGDFKPMTDPNKSDRAGFQVERIEPGGAIAPYLRNRNEGDAQPASTLDLRNGFERPVDVRRVAQVEVVAVERA
;
A
#
# COMPACT_ATOMS: atom_id res chain seq x y z
N MET A 1 -15.69 -36.81 -40.83
CA MET A 1 -15.62 -36.93 -39.35
C MET A 1 -14.15 -37.02 -38.96
N ARG A 2 -13.55 -35.90 -38.57
CA ARG A 2 -12.19 -35.85 -37.99
C ARG A 2 -12.34 -35.50 -36.50
N ARG A 3 -12.01 -36.47 -35.64
CA ARG A 3 -11.96 -36.29 -34.19
C ARG A 3 -10.65 -35.58 -33.84
N LEU A 4 -10.74 -34.36 -33.29
CA LEU A 4 -9.62 -33.72 -32.62
C LEU A 4 -9.48 -34.35 -31.22
N PHE A 5 -8.32 -34.97 -30.98
CA PHE A 5 -7.90 -35.36 -29.64
C PHE A 5 -7.27 -34.13 -28.94
N LEU A 6 -7.91 -33.64 -27.91
CA LEU A 6 -7.30 -32.74 -26.96
C LEU A 6 -6.44 -33.54 -25.99
N ILE A 7 -5.12 -33.42 -26.12
CA ILE A 7 -4.18 -33.93 -25.11
C ILE A 7 -4.15 -32.92 -23.96
N ALA A 8 -4.75 -33.28 -22.85
CA ALA A 8 -4.57 -32.57 -21.57
C ALA A 8 -3.24 -33.01 -20.99
N LEU A 9 -2.24 -32.11 -20.98
CA LEU A 9 -1.02 -32.28 -20.19
C LEU A 9 -1.34 -31.91 -18.75
N PRO A 10 -1.03 -32.75 -17.74
CA PRO A 10 -1.06 -32.33 -16.36
C PRO A 10 0.20 -31.50 -16.09
N LEU A 11 0.04 -30.19 -15.99
CA LEU A 11 1.07 -29.30 -15.46
C LEU A 11 1.17 -29.51 -13.95
N ALA A 12 2.34 -29.94 -13.52
CA ALA A 12 2.70 -30.10 -12.11
C ALA A 12 2.54 -28.78 -11.34
N LEU A 13 1.71 -28.82 -10.31
CA LEU A 13 1.39 -27.71 -9.42
C LEU A 13 2.48 -27.60 -8.34
N SER A 14 3.55 -26.89 -8.65
CA SER A 14 4.44 -26.32 -7.64
C SER A 14 5.10 -25.06 -8.20
N GLY A 15 4.58 -23.92 -7.86
CA GLY A 15 5.06 -22.60 -8.30
C GLY A 15 3.99 -21.68 -8.91
N CYS A 16 2.70 -21.96 -8.75
CA CYS A 16 1.65 -21.42 -9.64
C CYS A 16 0.79 -20.27 -9.09
N SER A 17 1.10 -19.66 -7.96
CA SER A 17 0.17 -18.65 -7.43
C SER A 17 0.27 -17.31 -8.15
N TYR A 18 1.45 -16.88 -8.51
CA TYR A 18 1.63 -15.62 -9.24
C TYR A 18 1.22 -15.72 -10.70
N LEU A 19 1.53 -16.83 -11.36
CA LEU A 19 1.05 -17.10 -12.73
C LEU A 19 -0.47 -17.27 -12.76
N GLY A 20 -1.05 -17.84 -11.71
CA GLY A 20 -2.50 -17.91 -11.53
C GLY A 20 -3.14 -16.52 -11.40
N GLN A 21 -2.56 -15.61 -10.63
CA GLN A 21 -3.02 -14.22 -10.54
C GLN A 21 -2.87 -13.47 -11.88
N ILE A 22 -1.73 -13.62 -12.56
CA ILE A 22 -1.53 -13.02 -13.89
C ILE A 22 -2.51 -13.60 -14.91
N ALA A 23 -2.74 -14.90 -14.92
CA ALA A 23 -3.70 -15.53 -15.83
C ALA A 23 -5.14 -15.11 -15.49
N TRP A 24 -5.47 -14.96 -14.22
CA TRP A 24 -6.75 -14.43 -13.77
C TRP A 24 -6.93 -12.97 -14.16
N GLN A 25 -5.92 -12.13 -13.95
CA GLN A 25 -5.91 -10.73 -14.36
C GLN A 25 -6.02 -10.60 -15.89
N ALA A 26 -5.32 -11.44 -16.64
CA ALA A 26 -5.41 -11.47 -18.11
C ALA A 26 -6.76 -11.95 -18.63
N ALA A 27 -7.39 -12.93 -17.98
CA ALA A 27 -8.73 -13.40 -18.32
C ALA A 27 -9.81 -12.36 -17.98
N ASP A 28 -9.58 -11.58 -16.94
CA ASP A 28 -10.42 -10.46 -16.53
C ASP A 28 -10.30 -9.27 -17.53
N GLN A 29 -9.11 -9.03 -18.11
CA GLN A 29 -8.90 -8.06 -19.19
C GLN A 29 -9.67 -8.39 -20.50
N ALA A 30 -9.99 -9.64 -20.75
CA ALA A 30 -10.71 -10.08 -21.96
C ALA A 30 -12.20 -9.69 -21.99
N GLY A 31 -12.62 -8.68 -21.23
CA GLY A 31 -13.97 -8.11 -21.30
C GLY A 31 -15.02 -8.83 -20.46
N ARG A 32 -14.62 -9.64 -19.49
CA ARG A 32 -15.55 -10.29 -18.55
C ARG A 32 -15.94 -9.42 -17.36
N TYR A 33 -15.55 -8.16 -17.36
CA TYR A 33 -15.99 -7.19 -16.36
C TYR A 33 -17.45 -6.81 -16.56
N SER A 34 -18.36 -7.56 -15.99
CA SER A 34 -19.61 -6.95 -15.57
C SER A 34 -19.33 -6.23 -14.26
N ALA A 35 -19.55 -4.91 -14.21
CA ALA A 35 -19.49 -4.18 -12.95
C ALA A 35 -20.37 -4.89 -11.93
N LYS A 36 -19.75 -5.51 -10.90
CA LYS A 36 -20.53 -6.12 -9.83
C LYS A 36 -21.35 -5.05 -9.15
N ARG A 37 -22.60 -5.35 -8.87
CA ARG A 37 -23.39 -4.55 -7.95
C ARG A 37 -22.84 -4.80 -6.54
N VAL A 38 -22.37 -3.77 -5.88
CA VAL A 38 -22.16 -3.83 -4.44
C VAL A 38 -23.52 -4.06 -3.81
N ALA A 39 -23.70 -5.21 -3.17
CA ALA A 39 -24.91 -5.53 -2.43
C ALA A 39 -24.75 -4.92 -1.03
N VAL A 40 -25.25 -3.70 -0.84
CA VAL A 40 -25.13 -2.97 0.43
C VAL A 40 -25.78 -3.69 1.60
N ASP A 41 -26.76 -4.55 1.32
CA ASP A 41 -27.43 -5.37 2.33
C ASP A 41 -26.53 -6.46 2.92
N ASP A 42 -25.45 -6.82 2.21
CA ASP A 42 -24.47 -7.79 2.69
C ASP A 42 -23.39 -7.15 3.60
N ILE A 43 -23.44 -5.84 3.77
CA ILE A 43 -22.53 -5.09 4.64
C ILE A 43 -23.16 -4.90 6.01
N ALA A 44 -22.49 -5.40 7.04
CA ALA A 44 -22.81 -5.09 8.42
C ALA A 44 -22.24 -3.73 8.80
N VAL A 45 -23.06 -2.87 9.33
CA VAL A 45 -22.74 -1.53 9.83
C VAL A 45 -23.14 -1.42 11.30
N PRO A 46 -22.59 -0.48 12.09
CA PRO A 46 -23.01 -0.23 13.45
C PRO A 46 -24.50 0.19 13.54
N ASP A 47 -25.09 0.01 14.71
CA ASP A 47 -26.45 0.47 14.98
C ASP A 47 -26.59 1.98 14.72
N GLY A 48 -27.70 2.35 14.09
CA GLY A 48 -27.95 3.74 13.69
C GLY A 48 -27.32 4.16 12.35
N TYR A 49 -26.52 3.30 11.73
CA TYR A 49 -25.92 3.52 10.41
C TYR A 49 -26.60 2.69 9.34
N ARG A 50 -26.42 3.12 8.10
CA ARG A 50 -26.82 2.33 6.92
C ARG A 50 -25.73 2.44 5.83
N ALA A 51 -25.47 1.36 5.13
CA ALA A 51 -24.66 1.39 3.92
C ALA A 51 -25.45 1.96 2.75
N VAL A 52 -24.82 2.84 1.97
CA VAL A 52 -25.42 3.42 0.76
C VAL A 52 -24.37 3.38 -0.34
N ARG A 53 -24.76 2.82 -1.48
CA ARG A 53 -23.90 2.81 -2.67
C ARG A 53 -23.87 4.18 -3.32
N VAL A 54 -22.68 4.76 -3.46
CA VAL A 54 -22.47 6.08 -4.08
C VAL A 54 -22.33 5.97 -5.60
N VAL A 55 -21.55 5.00 -6.06
CA VAL A 55 -21.25 4.81 -7.49
C VAL A 55 -20.99 3.33 -7.80
N ASN A 56 -21.16 2.95 -9.05
CA ASN A 56 -20.77 1.65 -9.61
C ASN A 56 -19.88 1.84 -10.82
N GLY A 57 -19.17 0.77 -11.21
CA GLY A 57 -18.40 0.75 -12.47
C GLY A 57 -17.03 1.37 -12.35
N LEU A 58 -16.49 1.50 -11.14
CA LEU A 58 -15.08 1.81 -10.91
C LEU A 58 -14.22 0.57 -11.17
N ASN A 59 -13.02 0.80 -11.71
CA ASN A 59 -12.03 -0.24 -11.97
C ASN A 59 -10.82 -0.03 -11.07
N PHE A 60 -10.62 -0.91 -10.09
CA PHE A 60 -9.49 -0.86 -9.16
C PHE A 60 -9.30 0.54 -8.52
N PRO A 61 -10.29 1.08 -7.80
CA PRO A 61 -10.12 2.35 -7.12
C PRO A 61 -9.07 2.22 -6.02
N SER A 62 -7.99 2.99 -6.07
CA SER A 62 -6.91 2.96 -5.08
C SER A 62 -6.99 4.09 -4.06
N ALA A 63 -7.57 5.23 -4.44
CA ALA A 63 -7.76 6.36 -3.54
C ALA A 63 -8.92 7.23 -3.99
N LEU A 64 -9.47 8.00 -3.05
CA LEU A 64 -10.56 8.94 -3.33
C LEU A 64 -10.37 10.26 -2.58
N THR A 65 -10.93 11.34 -3.15
CA THR A 65 -10.91 12.67 -2.55
C THR A 65 -12.07 13.53 -3.07
N TRP A 66 -12.28 14.69 -2.46
CA TRP A 66 -13.25 15.69 -2.91
C TRP A 66 -12.58 17.02 -3.12
N ASP A 67 -13.07 17.78 -4.11
CA ASP A 67 -12.73 19.18 -4.23
C ASP A 67 -13.59 20.07 -3.30
N ALA A 68 -13.33 21.37 -3.35
CA ALA A 68 -14.02 22.35 -2.51
C ALA A 68 -15.54 22.43 -2.79
N ASP A 69 -15.99 22.05 -3.99
CA ASP A 69 -17.39 22.03 -4.39
C ASP A 69 -18.09 20.71 -4.04
N GLY A 70 -17.37 19.78 -3.40
CA GLY A 70 -17.86 18.45 -3.03
C GLY A 70 -17.97 17.48 -4.20
N THR A 71 -17.27 17.74 -5.31
CA THR A 71 -17.13 16.79 -6.41
C THR A 71 -16.14 15.71 -6.03
N MET A 72 -16.53 14.45 -6.16
CA MET A 72 -15.66 13.30 -5.85
C MET A 72 -14.73 12.98 -7.00
N TYR A 73 -13.49 12.69 -6.67
CA TYR A 73 -12.47 12.16 -7.58
C TYR A 73 -11.97 10.82 -7.05
N VAL A 74 -11.76 9.88 -7.96
CA VAL A 74 -11.23 8.55 -7.66
C VAL A 74 -10.02 8.28 -8.55
N LEU A 75 -8.95 7.83 -7.95
CA LEU A 75 -7.82 7.26 -8.67
C LEU A 75 -8.12 5.79 -8.94
N GLU A 76 -8.22 5.45 -10.20
CA GLU A 76 -8.31 4.06 -10.64
C GLU A 76 -6.93 3.57 -11.04
N SER A 77 -6.41 2.68 -10.24
CA SER A 77 -5.13 2.01 -10.42
C SER A 77 -5.19 0.66 -9.70
N HIS A 78 -4.17 -0.14 -9.84
CA HIS A 78 -4.10 -1.43 -9.15
C HIS A 78 -2.80 -1.52 -8.38
N THR A 79 -2.84 -2.21 -7.26
CA THR A 79 -1.66 -2.48 -6.41
C THR A 79 -0.70 -3.46 -7.05
N VAL A 80 -1.19 -4.30 -7.97
CA VAL A 80 -0.37 -5.20 -8.78
C VAL A 80 -0.55 -4.82 -10.25
N PRO A 81 0.53 -4.51 -11.00
CA PRO A 81 0.42 -4.09 -12.38
C PRO A 81 -0.35 -5.08 -13.24
N VAL A 82 -1.41 -4.60 -13.88
CA VAL A 82 -2.22 -5.37 -14.84
C VAL A 82 -1.84 -4.89 -16.24
N PRO A 83 -1.31 -5.78 -17.12
CA PRO A 83 -0.88 -5.38 -18.44
C PRO A 83 -2.00 -4.66 -19.22
N GLY A 84 -1.68 -3.48 -19.76
CA GLY A 84 -2.62 -2.67 -20.55
C GLY A 84 -3.54 -1.73 -19.75
N LEU A 85 -3.65 -1.88 -18.44
CA LEU A 85 -4.30 -0.90 -17.59
C LEU A 85 -3.29 0.19 -17.19
N LYS A 86 -3.72 1.43 -17.27
CA LYS A 86 -2.93 2.59 -16.86
C LYS A 86 -3.69 3.37 -15.81
N PRO A 87 -2.99 3.93 -14.83
CA PRO A 87 -3.61 4.80 -13.84
C PRO A 87 -4.40 5.92 -14.49
N LYS A 88 -5.56 6.21 -13.95
CA LYS A 88 -6.40 7.32 -14.38
C LYS A 88 -7.14 7.92 -13.20
N ILE A 89 -7.42 9.21 -13.26
CA ILE A 89 -8.30 9.89 -12.33
C ILE A 89 -9.66 10.02 -12.99
N VAL A 90 -10.72 9.66 -12.27
CA VAL A 90 -12.09 9.87 -12.70
C VAL A 90 -12.81 10.82 -11.74
N ARG A 91 -13.70 11.62 -12.30
CA ARG A 91 -14.61 12.51 -11.58
C ARG A 91 -15.99 11.87 -11.52
N ILE A 92 -16.59 11.86 -10.36
CA ILE A 92 -17.93 11.32 -10.14
C ILE A 92 -18.89 12.50 -10.02
N ALA A 93 -19.75 12.68 -11.02
CA ALA A 93 -20.80 13.69 -10.99
C ALA A 93 -21.90 13.31 -9.98
N LYS A 94 -22.66 14.28 -9.49
CA LYS A 94 -23.81 14.05 -8.58
C LYS A 94 -24.86 13.10 -9.16
N SER A 95 -24.93 12.98 -10.50
CA SER A 95 -25.78 11.99 -11.18
C SER A 95 -25.24 10.55 -11.14
N GLY A 96 -24.05 10.32 -10.60
CA GLY A 96 -23.33 9.05 -10.66
C GLY A 96 -22.58 8.82 -11.98
N ARG A 97 -22.58 9.78 -12.90
CA ARG A 97 -21.80 9.67 -14.15
C ARG A 97 -20.33 9.75 -13.85
N ILE A 98 -19.55 8.82 -14.43
CA ILE A 98 -18.09 8.74 -14.33
C ILE A 98 -17.48 9.44 -15.56
N ASP A 99 -16.72 10.50 -15.34
CA ASP A 99 -15.99 11.23 -16.37
C ASP A 99 -14.48 11.11 -16.12
N ARG A 100 -13.71 10.83 -17.16
CA ARG A 100 -12.24 10.78 -17.05
C ARG A 100 -11.66 12.19 -16.96
N VAL A 101 -10.79 12.44 -15.99
CA VAL A 101 -9.94 13.63 -15.93
C VAL A 101 -8.81 13.47 -16.97
N GLN A 102 -8.69 14.41 -17.88
CA GLN A 102 -7.64 14.36 -18.91
C GLN A 102 -6.30 14.75 -18.31
N LEU A 103 -5.32 13.85 -18.41
CA LEU A 103 -3.95 14.04 -17.93
C LEU A 103 -3.02 14.11 -19.13
N THR A 104 -2.35 15.26 -19.31
CA THR A 104 -1.49 15.54 -20.47
C THR A 104 -0.11 16.05 -20.04
N GLY A 105 0.82 16.17 -20.98
CA GLY A 105 2.18 16.66 -20.72
C GLY A 105 3.17 15.57 -20.37
N ALA A 106 4.41 15.95 -20.17
CA ALA A 106 5.54 15.04 -19.93
C ALA A 106 5.43 14.30 -18.57
N ASP A 107 4.77 14.91 -17.60
CA ASP A 107 4.58 14.39 -16.26
C ASP A 107 3.27 13.59 -16.10
N ALA A 108 2.49 13.41 -17.17
CA ALA A 108 1.33 12.53 -17.16
C ALA A 108 1.73 11.07 -16.87
N PRO A 109 0.83 10.25 -16.28
CA PRO A 109 1.11 8.87 -15.93
C PRO A 109 1.68 8.07 -17.11
N ASN A 110 2.84 7.46 -16.91
CA ASN A 110 3.52 6.63 -17.91
C ASN A 110 4.04 5.29 -17.35
N GLY A 111 4.02 5.09 -16.04
CA GLY A 111 4.25 3.82 -15.35
C GLY A 111 2.99 2.94 -15.30
N ASP A 112 3.01 1.96 -14.43
CA ASP A 112 1.96 0.96 -14.32
C ASP A 112 1.06 1.17 -13.09
N THR A 113 1.54 1.86 -12.03
CA THR A 113 0.82 2.05 -10.78
C THR A 113 0.71 3.51 -10.36
N ALA A 114 -0.31 3.80 -9.54
CA ALA A 114 -0.51 5.06 -8.83
C ALA A 114 -1.35 4.75 -7.57
N ILE A 115 -1.01 5.31 -6.41
CA ILE A 115 -1.60 4.89 -5.14
C ILE A 115 -2.32 6.02 -4.43
N GLY A 116 -1.65 7.15 -4.20
CA GLY A 116 -2.19 8.27 -3.43
C GLY A 116 -2.96 9.26 -4.28
N LEU A 117 -4.08 9.78 -3.76
CA LEU A 117 -4.83 10.90 -4.33
C LEU A 117 -5.32 11.80 -3.21
N THR A 118 -5.12 13.10 -3.34
CA THR A 118 -5.69 14.08 -2.42
C THR A 118 -5.95 15.41 -3.14
N PHE A 119 -6.91 16.18 -2.63
CA PHE A 119 -7.18 17.53 -3.13
C PHE A 119 -6.66 18.56 -2.13
N HIS A 120 -5.96 19.58 -2.62
CA HIS A 120 -5.52 20.70 -1.82
C HIS A 120 -5.37 21.96 -2.69
N ASP A 121 -5.89 23.09 -2.22
CA ASP A 121 -5.75 24.42 -2.83
C ASP A 121 -6.00 24.46 -4.35
N GLY A 122 -7.11 23.85 -4.77
CA GLY A 122 -7.55 23.85 -6.18
C GLY A 122 -6.76 22.89 -7.08
N TRP A 123 -6.01 21.93 -6.50
CA TRP A 123 -5.27 20.91 -7.23
C TRP A 123 -5.56 19.50 -6.72
N LEU A 124 -5.59 18.55 -7.63
CA LEU A 124 -5.52 17.12 -7.35
C LEU A 124 -4.05 16.71 -7.35
N TYR A 125 -3.58 16.20 -6.22
CA TYR A 125 -2.23 15.63 -6.06
C TYR A 125 -2.33 14.11 -6.09
N PHE A 126 -1.39 13.46 -6.77
CA PHE A 126 -1.36 12.00 -6.87
C PHE A 126 0.08 11.47 -6.96
N SER A 127 0.31 10.29 -6.37
CA SER A 127 1.57 9.55 -6.52
C SER A 127 1.49 8.62 -7.71
N GLN A 128 2.56 8.48 -8.48
CA GLN A 128 2.62 7.63 -9.66
C GLN A 128 4.00 7.04 -9.90
N GLU A 129 4.02 5.79 -10.37
CA GLU A 129 5.20 5.15 -10.92
C GLU A 129 5.59 5.79 -12.26
N ARG A 130 6.91 5.86 -12.51
CA ARG A 130 7.50 6.30 -13.78
C ARG A 130 8.11 5.10 -14.50
N LYS A 131 8.27 5.18 -15.82
CA LYS A 131 8.88 4.11 -16.64
C LYS A 131 10.29 3.72 -16.22
N ASP A 132 11.04 4.63 -15.60
CA ASP A 132 12.39 4.39 -15.09
C ASP A 132 12.39 3.67 -13.74
N GLY A 133 11.21 3.34 -13.19
CA GLY A 133 11.03 2.63 -11.93
C GLY A 133 11.03 3.55 -10.71
N THR A 134 11.25 4.87 -10.88
CA THR A 134 11.09 5.82 -9.78
C THR A 134 9.62 6.17 -9.59
N PHE A 135 9.29 6.76 -8.45
CA PHE A 135 8.00 7.39 -8.22
C PHE A 135 8.08 8.91 -8.30
N GLN A 136 6.93 9.50 -8.58
CA GLN A 136 6.75 10.94 -8.66
C GLN A 136 5.44 11.32 -7.97
N ILE A 137 5.45 12.42 -7.22
CA ILE A 137 4.21 13.08 -6.81
C ILE A 137 3.93 14.19 -7.82
N SER A 138 2.75 14.18 -8.37
CA SER A 138 2.28 15.11 -9.41
C SER A 138 1.00 15.79 -8.98
N ARG A 139 0.65 16.88 -9.68
CA ARG A 139 -0.63 17.55 -9.51
C ARG A 139 -1.25 17.93 -10.85
N VAL A 140 -2.56 18.07 -10.84
CA VAL A 140 -3.35 18.52 -12.00
C VAL A 140 -4.56 19.30 -11.52
N ARG A 141 -5.10 20.21 -12.33
CA ARG A 141 -6.37 20.87 -12.01
C ARG A 141 -7.53 19.85 -12.05
N PRO A 142 -8.60 20.04 -11.24
CA PRO A 142 -9.77 19.16 -11.23
C PRO A 142 -10.44 19.00 -12.60
N GLY A 143 -10.37 20.02 -13.45
CA GLY A 143 -10.85 19.98 -14.84
C GLY A 143 -9.94 19.19 -15.81
N GLY A 144 -8.78 18.74 -15.36
CA GLY A 144 -7.75 18.12 -16.19
C GLY A 144 -6.81 19.13 -16.81
N GLY A 145 -5.90 18.65 -17.67
CA GLY A 145 -4.91 19.45 -18.39
C GLY A 145 -3.48 18.96 -18.18
N VAL A 146 -2.53 19.87 -18.21
CA VAL A 146 -1.10 19.56 -18.04
C VAL A 146 -0.83 19.13 -16.60
N VAL A 147 -0.19 18.00 -16.47
CA VAL A 147 0.29 17.46 -15.19
C VAL A 147 1.63 18.12 -14.85
N GLU A 148 1.77 18.53 -13.61
CA GLU A 148 2.98 19.16 -13.08
C GLU A 148 3.60 18.24 -12.01
N ALA A 149 4.91 18.01 -12.08
CA ALA A 149 5.62 17.30 -11.03
C ALA A 149 5.85 18.18 -9.80
N VAL A 150 5.62 17.61 -8.63
CA VAL A 150 5.82 18.24 -7.32
C VAL A 150 7.05 17.66 -6.63
N VAL A 151 7.18 16.33 -6.62
CA VAL A 151 8.37 15.61 -6.14
C VAL A 151 8.77 14.62 -7.22
N ARG A 152 10.04 14.61 -7.58
CA ARG A 152 10.59 13.71 -8.61
C ARG A 152 11.52 12.67 -8.04
N SER A 153 11.70 11.58 -8.77
CA SER A 153 12.76 10.59 -8.56
C SER A 153 12.79 10.00 -7.15
N VAL A 154 11.61 9.71 -6.57
CA VAL A 154 11.54 8.95 -5.33
C VAL A 154 12.00 7.51 -5.62
N PRO A 155 13.05 7.00 -4.94
CA PRO A 155 13.69 5.73 -5.30
C PRO A 155 12.93 4.52 -4.77
N VAL A 156 11.74 4.25 -5.32
CA VAL A 156 10.96 3.08 -4.94
C VAL A 156 10.86 2.14 -6.12
N THR A 157 11.78 1.20 -6.20
CA THR A 157 11.77 0.11 -7.18
C THR A 157 11.70 -1.20 -6.42
N GLY A 158 10.50 -1.69 -6.12
CA GLY A 158 10.43 -2.93 -5.35
C GLY A 158 9.03 -3.27 -4.86
N ASP A 159 8.99 -3.65 -3.60
CA ASP A 159 7.83 -4.27 -2.98
C ASP A 159 6.67 -3.28 -2.72
N HIS A 160 7.01 -2.04 -2.41
CA HIS A 160 6.05 -1.01 -2.06
C HIS A 160 6.29 0.29 -2.81
N ASP A 161 5.31 1.18 -2.72
CA ASP A 161 5.18 2.37 -3.55
C ASP A 161 5.30 3.67 -2.72
N VAL A 162 5.15 4.83 -3.37
CA VAL A 162 4.78 6.08 -2.70
C VAL A 162 3.28 6.05 -2.46
N ASN A 163 2.92 6.02 -1.19
CA ASN A 163 1.59 5.73 -0.69
C ASN A 163 0.63 6.93 -0.66
N HIS A 164 -0.30 6.96 0.31
CA HIS A 164 -1.27 8.01 0.45
C HIS A 164 -0.62 9.37 0.71
N LEU A 165 -1.30 10.41 0.24
CA LEU A 165 -0.90 11.80 0.37
C LEU A 165 -1.82 12.51 1.36
N LEU A 166 -1.25 13.31 2.26
CA LEU A 166 -2.01 14.03 3.27
C LEU A 166 -1.46 15.46 3.40
N PHE A 167 -2.35 16.46 3.39
CA PHE A 167 -1.99 17.83 3.71
C PHE A 167 -2.40 18.18 5.13
N ASP A 168 -1.54 18.91 5.84
CA ASP A 168 -1.93 19.56 7.07
C ASP A 168 -2.65 20.91 6.79
N LYS A 169 -3.13 21.52 7.85
CA LYS A 169 -3.83 22.82 7.79
C LYS A 169 -2.95 23.98 7.29
N ASP A 170 -1.63 23.85 7.37
CA ASP A 170 -0.67 24.86 6.96
C ASP A 170 -0.17 24.64 5.52
N GLY A 171 -0.71 23.63 4.83
CA GLY A 171 -0.40 23.30 3.45
C GLY A 171 0.88 22.48 3.28
N THR A 172 1.40 21.86 4.33
CA THR A 172 2.51 20.91 4.23
C THR A 172 1.99 19.56 3.75
N LEU A 173 2.58 19.04 2.67
CA LEU A 173 2.28 17.72 2.16
C LEU A 173 3.09 16.65 2.91
N TYR A 174 2.42 15.62 3.42
CA TYR A 174 3.01 14.41 3.98
C TYR A 174 2.77 13.22 3.07
N PHE A 175 3.76 12.33 2.96
CA PHE A 175 3.63 11.09 2.18
C PHE A 175 4.53 9.98 2.73
N GLY A 176 4.05 8.75 2.62
CA GLY A 176 4.80 7.55 2.97
C GLY A 176 5.53 6.97 1.76
N VAL A 177 6.75 6.50 1.99
CA VAL A 177 7.57 5.76 1.03
C VAL A 177 7.85 4.39 1.62
N GLY A 178 7.39 3.34 0.96
CA GLY A 178 7.58 1.97 1.44
C GLY A 178 8.97 1.42 1.15
N SER A 179 9.24 0.22 1.65
CA SER A 179 10.50 -0.50 1.40
C SER A 179 10.53 -1.13 0.01
N ALA A 180 11.73 -1.30 -0.54
CA ALA A 180 11.94 -2.04 -1.77
C ALA A 180 11.85 -3.56 -1.56
N THR A 181 11.93 -4.02 -0.30
CA THR A 181 11.94 -5.44 0.04
C THR A 181 10.93 -5.76 1.14
N ASN A 182 10.62 -7.05 1.30
CA ASN A 182 9.79 -7.53 2.40
C ASN A 182 10.42 -7.31 3.79
N SER A 183 11.73 -7.56 3.91
CA SER A 183 12.42 -7.64 5.21
C SER A 183 13.88 -7.17 5.18
N GLY A 184 14.21 -6.20 4.32
CA GLY A 184 15.54 -5.60 4.24
C GLY A 184 16.53 -6.31 3.31
N VAL A 185 16.12 -7.41 2.67
CA VAL A 185 16.98 -8.26 1.84
C VAL A 185 16.31 -8.58 0.51
N ILE A 186 17.00 -8.37 -0.58
CA ILE A 186 16.57 -8.79 -1.92
C ILE A 186 16.71 -10.32 -2.07
N ALA A 187 15.69 -10.96 -2.63
CA ALA A 187 15.72 -12.38 -2.94
C ALA A 187 15.16 -12.66 -4.34
N ALA A 188 15.88 -13.43 -5.16
CA ALA A 188 15.42 -13.77 -6.51
C ALA A 188 14.22 -14.73 -6.52
N GLN A 189 14.08 -15.54 -5.48
CA GLN A 189 12.91 -16.43 -5.30
C GLN A 189 11.65 -15.70 -4.80
N ASP A 190 11.78 -14.47 -4.30
CA ASP A 190 10.63 -13.65 -3.94
C ASP A 190 9.89 -13.20 -5.22
N PRO A 191 8.60 -13.53 -5.39
CA PRO A 191 7.87 -13.25 -6.63
C PRO A 191 7.82 -11.76 -6.99
N VAL A 192 7.82 -10.89 -5.99
CA VAL A 192 7.83 -9.43 -6.20
C VAL A 192 9.22 -8.97 -6.63
N ASN A 193 10.26 -9.35 -5.87
CA ASN A 193 11.63 -8.98 -6.20
C ASN A 193 12.07 -9.54 -7.55
N GLN A 194 11.69 -10.77 -7.90
CA GLN A 194 11.99 -11.38 -9.20
C GLN A 194 11.54 -10.51 -10.37
N LYS A 195 10.35 -9.91 -10.27
CA LYS A 195 9.81 -9.01 -11.29
C LYS A 195 10.68 -7.76 -11.44
N TRP A 196 11.03 -7.14 -10.31
CA TRP A 196 11.82 -5.92 -10.29
C TRP A 196 13.25 -6.13 -10.74
N LEU A 197 13.90 -7.21 -10.30
CA LEU A 197 15.27 -7.57 -10.68
C LEU A 197 15.43 -7.76 -12.20
N LYS A 198 14.39 -8.19 -12.91
CA LYS A 198 14.41 -8.29 -14.37
C LYS A 198 14.52 -6.92 -15.07
N LYS A 199 13.97 -5.88 -14.47
CA LYS A 199 13.97 -4.52 -15.00
C LYS A 199 15.12 -3.68 -14.40
N PHE A 200 15.36 -3.83 -13.10
CA PHE A 200 16.24 -2.98 -12.30
C PHE A 200 17.11 -3.86 -11.40
N SER A 201 18.27 -4.29 -11.91
CA SER A 201 19.18 -5.20 -11.21
C SER A 201 19.77 -4.63 -9.91
N GLN A 202 19.70 -3.31 -9.73
CA GLN A 202 20.21 -2.59 -8.57
C GLN A 202 19.12 -2.31 -7.51
N THR A 203 17.93 -2.90 -7.65
CA THR A 203 16.85 -2.75 -6.64
C THR A 203 17.34 -3.20 -5.27
N HIS A 204 17.24 -2.33 -4.28
CA HIS A 204 17.51 -2.60 -2.85
C HIS A 204 16.95 -1.46 -2.00
N ASP A 205 16.90 -1.66 -0.69
CA ASP A 205 16.48 -0.60 0.23
C ASP A 205 17.61 0.41 0.46
N ILE A 206 17.24 1.67 0.57
CA ILE A 206 18.14 2.79 0.80
C ILE A 206 17.86 3.36 2.19
N PRO A 207 18.82 3.34 3.13
CA PRO A 207 18.60 3.88 4.46
C PRO A 207 18.64 5.42 4.47
N CYS A 208 17.96 6.03 5.44
CA CYS A 208 17.90 7.50 5.59
C CYS A 208 19.12 8.10 6.31
N ARG A 209 19.98 7.27 6.85
CA ARG A 209 21.24 7.64 7.49
C ARG A 209 22.25 6.50 7.35
N ASP A 210 23.52 6.80 7.59
CA ASP A 210 24.57 5.78 7.58
C ASP A 210 24.23 4.66 8.58
N LEU A 211 24.37 3.41 8.14
CA LEU A 211 24.15 2.22 8.94
C LEU A 211 25.39 1.33 8.94
N THR A 212 25.71 0.75 10.08
CA THR A 212 26.64 -0.37 10.22
C THR A 212 25.83 -1.66 10.27
N LEU A 213 26.19 -2.64 9.46
CA LEU A 213 25.52 -3.95 9.38
C LEU A 213 26.20 -4.99 10.25
N THR A 214 25.42 -5.96 10.77
CA THR A 214 25.95 -7.12 11.52
C THR A 214 26.81 -8.03 10.63
N GLY A 215 26.66 -7.93 9.30
CA GLY A 215 27.30 -8.78 8.33
C GLY A 215 26.61 -10.11 8.08
N ARG A 216 25.40 -10.26 8.59
CA ARG A 216 24.54 -11.40 8.26
C ARG A 216 24.24 -11.42 6.76
N THR A 217 24.31 -12.60 6.19
CA THR A 217 24.02 -12.83 4.76
C THR A 217 22.89 -13.84 4.59
N PHE A 218 22.23 -13.76 3.46
CA PHE A 218 21.10 -14.61 3.10
C PHE A 218 21.33 -15.20 1.72
N THR A 219 21.05 -16.50 1.58
CA THR A 219 21.29 -17.24 0.34
C THR A 219 19.99 -17.79 -0.19
N ASP A 220 19.73 -17.57 -1.48
CA ASP A 220 18.70 -18.25 -2.24
C ASP A 220 19.30 -19.00 -3.45
N GLU A 221 18.46 -19.52 -4.35
CA GLU A 221 18.89 -20.35 -5.50
C GLU A 221 19.91 -19.68 -6.42
N GLY A 222 20.06 -18.38 -6.35
CA GLY A 222 20.89 -17.64 -7.31
C GLY A 222 22.10 -16.98 -6.70
N GLY A 223 22.26 -16.91 -5.39
CA GLY A 223 23.41 -16.27 -4.75
C GLY A 223 23.18 -15.76 -3.34
N THR A 224 24.18 -15.09 -2.80
CA THR A 224 24.20 -14.56 -1.43
C THR A 224 24.03 -13.04 -1.46
N THR A 225 23.08 -12.54 -0.65
CA THR A 225 22.75 -11.10 -0.57
C THR A 225 22.84 -10.62 0.88
N GLY A 226 23.34 -9.41 1.08
CA GLY A 226 23.32 -8.69 2.35
C GLY A 226 22.12 -7.74 2.42
N ALA A 227 21.76 -7.34 3.64
CA ALA A 227 20.74 -6.31 3.81
C ALA A 227 21.18 -4.96 3.21
N PHE A 228 20.23 -4.18 2.71
CA PHE A 228 20.47 -2.88 2.09
C PHE A 228 21.49 -2.92 0.94
N GLN A 229 21.65 -4.05 0.28
CA GLN A 229 22.55 -4.24 -0.83
C GLN A 229 21.82 -4.86 -2.02
N PRO A 230 22.24 -4.56 -3.26
CA PRO A 230 21.69 -5.22 -4.45
C PRO A 230 21.85 -6.74 -4.38
N TYR A 231 21.01 -7.44 -5.12
CA TYR A 231 21.07 -8.90 -5.21
C TYR A 231 22.47 -9.42 -5.57
N LYS A 232 22.91 -10.49 -4.90
CA LYS A 232 24.26 -11.07 -4.99
C LYS A 232 25.39 -10.18 -4.47
N GLN A 233 25.09 -9.17 -3.70
CA GLN A 233 26.08 -8.35 -2.99
C GLN A 233 25.89 -8.50 -1.49
N ALA A 234 26.98 -8.77 -0.78
CA ALA A 234 26.98 -9.00 0.67
C ALA A 234 28.27 -8.55 1.35
N SER A 235 29.09 -7.76 0.65
CA SER A 235 30.44 -7.38 1.11
C SER A 235 30.49 -6.15 1.99
N LEU A 236 29.48 -5.26 1.87
CA LEU A 236 29.48 -4.01 2.59
C LEU A 236 29.09 -4.19 4.05
N ARG A 237 29.81 -3.52 4.93
CA ARG A 237 29.52 -3.45 6.38
C ARG A 237 28.93 -2.11 6.78
N THR A 238 29.19 -1.08 6.01
CA THR A 238 28.61 0.25 6.20
C THR A 238 27.86 0.63 4.94
N ILE A 239 26.59 1.01 5.10
CA ILE A 239 25.74 1.51 4.03
C ILE A 239 25.56 3.00 4.25
N LYS A 240 25.73 3.79 3.20
CA LYS A 240 25.50 5.22 3.23
C LYS A 240 24.01 5.53 3.18
N GLY A 241 23.60 6.48 4.01
CA GLY A 241 22.25 7.03 3.97
C GLY A 241 22.09 8.08 2.87
N GLU A 242 20.85 8.19 2.39
CA GLU A 242 20.47 9.19 1.38
C GLU A 242 19.31 10.04 1.86
N ALA A 243 19.24 11.29 1.38
CA ALA A 243 18.14 12.21 1.70
C ALA A 243 16.80 11.73 1.16
N MET A 244 16.82 11.06 -0.01
CA MET A 244 15.68 10.33 -0.56
C MET A 244 15.91 8.84 -0.35
N CYS A 245 15.43 8.34 0.78
CA CYS A 245 15.54 6.95 1.23
C CYS A 245 14.23 6.20 1.06
N THR A 246 14.25 4.87 1.20
CA THR A 246 13.05 4.04 1.31
C THR A 246 12.61 3.93 2.77
N SER A 247 11.43 3.34 3.03
CA SER A 247 10.99 3.01 4.39
C SER A 247 10.79 4.22 5.32
N ALA A 248 10.23 5.33 4.78
CA ALA A 248 10.17 6.60 5.48
C ALA A 248 8.86 7.38 5.24
N ILE A 249 8.59 8.30 6.14
CA ILE A 249 7.57 9.34 5.99
C ILE A 249 8.27 10.66 5.73
N TYR A 250 7.81 11.36 4.71
CA TYR A 250 8.33 12.66 4.29
C TYR A 250 7.32 13.76 4.48
N ARG A 251 7.81 14.98 4.55
CA ARG A 251 7.01 16.21 4.38
C ARG A 251 7.62 17.10 3.31
N LEU A 252 6.77 17.81 2.58
CA LEU A 252 7.14 18.90 1.69
C LEU A 252 6.43 20.17 2.15
N ARG A 253 7.19 21.14 2.62
CA ARG A 253 6.64 22.43 3.10
C ARG A 253 6.19 23.30 1.92
N PRO A 254 5.21 24.19 2.11
CA PRO A 254 4.83 25.17 1.09
C PRO A 254 6.06 25.94 0.59
N GLY A 255 6.18 26.06 -0.74
CA GLY A 255 7.29 26.76 -1.39
C GLY A 255 8.62 26.00 -1.45
N SER A 256 8.75 24.84 -0.79
CA SER A 256 9.92 23.97 -0.90
C SER A 256 9.81 23.09 -2.13
N THR A 257 10.96 22.73 -2.69
CA THR A 257 11.11 21.72 -3.75
C THR A 257 11.78 20.44 -3.25
N GLN A 258 12.24 20.44 -2.00
CA GLN A 258 12.96 19.33 -1.39
C GLN A 258 12.16 18.77 -0.22
N PRO A 259 11.75 17.49 -0.27
CA PRO A 259 11.11 16.83 0.86
C PRO A 259 12.12 16.60 1.99
N GLU A 260 11.60 16.60 3.22
CA GLU A 260 12.35 16.33 4.44
C GLU A 260 11.85 15.01 5.06
N VAL A 261 12.76 14.17 5.55
CA VAL A 261 12.40 12.98 6.32
C VAL A 261 11.80 13.39 7.66
N VAL A 262 10.57 12.94 7.93
CA VAL A 262 9.91 13.12 9.23
C VAL A 262 10.28 11.99 10.19
N ALA A 263 10.16 10.75 9.72
CA ALA A 263 10.47 9.54 10.48
C ALA A 263 10.77 8.40 9.49
N TRP A 264 11.47 7.35 9.94
CA TRP A 264 11.94 6.30 9.07
C TRP A 264 11.99 4.93 9.79
N GLY A 265 12.30 3.88 9.02
CA GLY A 265 12.33 2.52 9.56
C GLY A 265 10.94 1.89 9.61
N PHE A 266 10.08 2.23 8.66
CA PHE A 266 8.81 1.53 8.42
C PHE A 266 8.99 0.53 7.27
N ARG A 267 8.28 -0.60 7.29
CA ARG A 267 8.22 -1.44 6.09
C ARG A 267 7.37 -0.78 5.01
N ASN A 268 6.13 -0.47 5.32
CA ASN A 268 5.23 0.21 4.40
C ASN A 268 4.29 1.17 5.15
N PRO A 269 4.63 2.46 5.25
CA PRO A 269 3.79 3.48 5.84
C PRO A 269 2.69 3.89 4.85
N VAL A 270 1.63 3.07 4.74
CA VAL A 270 0.67 3.13 3.64
C VAL A 270 -0.39 4.21 3.82
N ALA A 271 -0.91 4.39 5.03
CA ALA A 271 -2.00 5.31 5.31
C ALA A 271 -1.56 6.37 6.33
N LEU A 272 -1.97 7.61 6.11
CA LEU A 272 -1.65 8.74 6.98
C LEU A 272 -2.95 9.45 7.38
N ALA A 273 -3.03 9.86 8.64
CA ALA A 273 -4.08 10.74 9.14
C ALA A 273 -3.53 11.67 10.23
N PHE A 274 -4.23 12.76 10.53
CA PHE A 274 -4.05 13.48 11.76
C PHE A 274 -5.10 13.02 12.75
N ASP A 275 -4.67 12.65 13.96
CA ASP A 275 -5.60 12.35 15.05
C ASP A 275 -6.28 13.61 15.57
N ARG A 276 -7.15 13.44 16.58
CA ARG A 276 -7.90 14.55 17.17
C ARG A 276 -7.00 15.67 17.74
N ASP A 277 -5.81 15.30 18.21
CA ASP A 277 -4.86 16.24 18.81
C ASP A 277 -4.00 16.94 17.74
N GLY A 278 -4.18 16.59 16.46
CA GLY A 278 -3.38 17.08 15.35
C GLY A 278 -2.03 16.36 15.22
N SER A 279 -1.80 15.28 15.95
CA SER A 279 -0.60 14.45 15.77
C SER A 279 -0.73 13.60 14.51
N LEU A 280 0.36 13.49 13.75
CA LEU A 280 0.43 12.60 12.61
C LEU A 280 0.42 11.14 13.09
N VAL A 281 -0.45 10.33 12.52
CA VAL A 281 -0.53 8.88 12.73
C VAL A 281 -0.37 8.14 11.42
N VAL A 282 0.20 6.95 11.47
CA VAL A 282 0.47 6.11 10.30
C VAL A 282 -0.12 4.72 10.46
N GLY A 283 -0.79 4.24 9.43
CA GLY A 283 -1.09 2.84 9.21
C GLY A 283 0.10 2.18 8.53
N HIS A 284 0.69 1.21 9.20
CA HIS A 284 1.93 0.55 8.84
C HIS A 284 1.72 -0.93 8.60
N GLN A 285 2.01 -1.41 7.40
CA GLN A 285 1.87 -2.83 7.06
C GLN A 285 3.09 -3.63 7.52
N GLY A 286 2.81 -4.75 8.20
CA GLY A 286 3.78 -5.75 8.64
C GLY A 286 4.37 -6.58 7.49
N ALA A 287 5.40 -7.36 7.80
CA ALA A 287 6.10 -8.20 6.84
C ALA A 287 5.36 -9.53 6.58
N ASP A 288 5.64 -10.11 5.42
CA ASP A 288 5.04 -11.35 4.93
C ASP A 288 5.94 -12.57 5.15
N VAL A 289 5.35 -13.77 5.07
CA VAL A 289 6.06 -15.05 5.15
C VAL A 289 6.59 -15.43 3.76
N ARG A 290 7.51 -14.62 3.24
CA ARG A 290 8.14 -14.82 1.92
C ARG A 290 9.57 -14.30 1.91
N SER A 291 10.29 -14.50 0.82
CA SER A 291 11.69 -14.13 0.68
C SER A 291 12.64 -15.03 1.48
N THR A 292 13.93 -14.74 1.43
CA THR A 292 14.97 -15.48 2.20
C THR A 292 14.98 -15.13 3.68
N ARG A 293 14.27 -14.08 4.09
CA ARG A 293 14.06 -13.65 5.46
C ARG A 293 12.56 -13.50 5.72
N PRO A 294 11.82 -14.63 5.81
CA PRO A 294 10.38 -14.58 6.07
C PRO A 294 10.11 -14.16 7.52
N ILE A 295 9.13 -13.30 7.71
CA ILE A 295 8.69 -12.86 9.04
C ILE A 295 7.29 -13.42 9.27
N LYS A 296 7.16 -14.22 10.34
CA LYS A 296 5.88 -14.84 10.70
C LYS A 296 5.10 -13.95 11.64
N ASP A 297 3.77 -13.98 11.47
CA ASP A 297 2.82 -13.36 12.37
C ASP A 297 3.11 -11.87 12.68
N ASP A 298 3.67 -11.16 11.71
CA ASP A 298 3.85 -9.71 11.81
C ASP A 298 2.49 -9.02 11.60
N PRO A 299 1.93 -8.36 12.63
CA PRO A 299 0.68 -7.64 12.48
C PRO A 299 0.89 -6.37 11.69
N ASP A 300 -0.17 -5.82 11.12
CA ASP A 300 -0.14 -4.40 10.77
C ASP A 300 -0.34 -3.56 12.05
N SER A 301 -0.03 -2.28 11.99
CA SER A 301 -0.12 -1.43 13.15
C SER A 301 -0.53 0.00 12.82
N VAL A 302 -1.10 0.68 13.79
CA VAL A 302 -1.30 2.13 13.78
C VAL A 302 -0.37 2.73 14.80
N LEU A 303 0.49 3.65 14.35
CA LEU A 303 1.55 4.24 15.14
C LEU A 303 1.42 5.77 15.15
N ARG A 304 1.72 6.39 16.29
CA ARG A 304 1.94 7.83 16.39
C ARG A 304 3.30 8.18 15.80
N VAL A 305 3.34 9.16 14.90
CA VAL A 305 4.59 9.58 14.26
C VAL A 305 5.27 10.66 15.10
N ARG A 306 6.52 10.40 15.48
CA ARG A 306 7.40 11.34 16.17
C ARG A 306 8.56 11.71 15.25
N GLU A 307 8.78 13.00 15.04
CA GLU A 307 9.85 13.50 14.18
C GLU A 307 11.23 13.01 14.63
N GLY A 308 12.09 12.66 13.66
CA GLY A 308 13.45 12.18 13.88
C GLY A 308 13.56 10.74 14.37
N THR A 309 12.46 10.02 14.54
CA THR A 309 12.42 8.68 15.14
C THR A 309 12.62 7.57 14.10
N TRP A 310 13.41 6.56 14.47
CA TRP A 310 13.48 5.28 13.79
C TRP A 310 12.46 4.29 14.35
N TYR A 311 11.68 3.65 13.48
CA TYR A 311 10.59 2.73 13.84
C TYR A 311 10.96 1.24 13.77
N GLY A 312 12.23 0.94 13.56
CA GLY A 312 12.79 -0.38 13.81
C GLY A 312 12.94 -1.28 12.59
N TRP A 313 12.20 -1.07 11.50
CA TRP A 313 12.37 -1.91 10.33
C TRP A 313 13.82 -1.82 9.77
N PRO A 314 14.44 -2.95 9.36
CA PRO A 314 13.86 -4.29 9.22
C PRO A 314 14.08 -5.21 10.43
N ASP A 315 14.56 -4.72 11.56
CA ASP A 315 14.95 -5.53 12.72
C ASP A 315 13.89 -5.59 13.82
N TYR A 316 12.83 -4.81 13.68
CA TYR A 316 11.63 -4.85 14.49
C TYR A 316 10.41 -5.06 13.59
N ASN A 317 9.43 -5.79 14.10
CA ASN A 317 8.16 -5.99 13.41
C ASN A 317 7.27 -4.71 13.47
N ALA A 318 6.16 -4.70 12.78
CA ALA A 318 5.29 -3.54 12.73
C ALA A 318 4.69 -3.15 14.10
N ALA A 319 4.61 -4.07 15.05
CA ALA A 319 4.22 -3.80 16.43
C ALA A 319 5.42 -3.42 17.33
N LEU A 320 6.54 -2.99 16.76
CA LEU A 320 7.75 -2.52 17.44
C LEU A 320 8.43 -3.59 18.34
N LYS A 321 8.24 -4.86 18.03
CA LYS A 321 8.89 -5.98 18.75
C LYS A 321 10.13 -6.43 17.97
N ALA A 322 11.25 -6.61 18.69
CA ALA A 322 12.51 -7.06 18.09
C ALA A 322 12.37 -8.42 17.40
N LEU A 323 12.92 -8.53 16.22
CA LEU A 323 13.05 -9.79 15.48
C LEU A 323 14.32 -10.54 15.89
N PRO A 324 14.34 -11.88 15.81
CA PRO A 324 15.43 -12.68 16.34
C PRO A 324 16.76 -12.50 15.61
N ASP A 325 16.72 -12.08 14.36
CA ASP A 325 17.89 -12.06 13.47
C ASP A 325 18.17 -10.65 12.91
N PRO A 326 18.69 -9.71 13.73
CA PRO A 326 18.95 -8.35 13.31
C PRO A 326 20.02 -8.30 12.21
N VAL A 327 19.83 -7.40 11.26
CA VAL A 327 20.80 -7.15 10.16
C VAL A 327 21.57 -5.85 10.37
N ILE A 328 21.07 -4.96 11.24
CA ILE A 328 21.72 -3.71 11.61
C ILE A 328 22.44 -3.89 12.95
N ASP A 329 23.68 -3.47 13.03
CA ASP A 329 24.35 -3.25 14.31
C ASP A 329 23.84 -1.94 14.90
N HIS A 330 22.85 -2.03 15.79
CA HIS A 330 22.16 -0.87 16.34
C HIS A 330 23.12 0.03 17.11
N SER A 331 24.02 -0.56 17.91
CA SER A 331 24.99 0.18 18.70
C SER A 331 25.96 0.97 17.83
N ALA A 332 26.57 0.30 16.84
CA ALA A 332 27.50 0.93 15.91
C ALA A 332 26.80 1.96 14.98
N SER A 333 25.50 1.79 14.73
CA SER A 333 24.68 2.72 13.96
C SER A 333 24.10 3.87 14.82
N GLY A 334 24.30 3.87 16.14
CA GLY A 334 23.72 4.85 17.06
C GLY A 334 22.19 4.81 17.07
N LEU A 335 21.58 3.60 16.94
CA LEU A 335 20.15 3.38 16.99
C LEU A 335 19.76 2.80 18.35
N THR A 336 18.63 3.26 18.85
CA THR A 336 17.97 2.73 20.04
C THR A 336 16.73 1.95 19.65
N ALA A 337 16.29 1.02 20.51
CA ALA A 337 15.02 0.33 20.31
C ALA A 337 13.87 1.32 20.12
N PRO A 338 12.92 1.03 19.22
CA PRO A 338 11.73 1.87 19.05
C PRO A 338 10.95 2.00 20.36
N ASP A 339 10.39 3.20 20.58
CA ASP A 339 9.56 3.50 21.75
C ASP A 339 8.19 2.82 21.59
N ALA A 340 7.93 1.77 22.36
CA ALA A 340 6.69 1.02 22.33
C ALA A 340 5.44 1.86 22.66
N SER A 341 5.59 3.02 23.32
CA SER A 341 4.47 3.93 23.60
C SER A 341 3.93 4.62 22.35
N LEU A 342 4.63 4.54 21.21
CA LEU A 342 4.17 5.04 19.92
C LEU A 342 3.15 4.09 19.25
N LEU A 343 3.05 2.85 19.69
CA LEU A 343 2.04 1.92 19.19
C LEU A 343 0.66 2.29 19.75
N ILE A 344 -0.25 2.65 18.86
CA ILE A 344 -1.66 2.91 19.20
C ILE A 344 -2.42 1.59 19.21
N ALA A 345 -2.30 0.81 18.13
CA ALA A 345 -2.98 -0.47 17.97
C ALA A 345 -2.20 -1.38 17.03
N ALA A 346 -2.35 -2.70 17.19
CA ALA A 346 -1.88 -3.70 16.24
C ALA A 346 -3.08 -4.54 15.79
N THR A 347 -3.26 -4.66 14.47
CA THR A 347 -4.33 -5.46 13.86
C THR A 347 -3.91 -6.92 13.75
N LYS A 348 -4.71 -7.74 13.11
CA LYS A 348 -4.30 -9.12 12.81
C LYS A 348 -3.16 -9.13 11.78
N PRO A 349 -2.24 -10.10 11.85
CA PRO A 349 -1.26 -10.31 10.79
C PRO A 349 -1.93 -10.45 9.42
N HIS A 350 -1.36 -9.80 8.40
CA HIS A 350 -1.84 -9.80 7.02
C HIS A 350 -3.21 -9.12 6.79
N ALA A 351 -3.63 -8.23 7.70
CA ALA A 351 -4.84 -7.44 7.52
C ALA A 351 -4.73 -6.47 6.33
N ALA A 352 -3.52 -6.09 5.99
CA ALA A 352 -3.16 -5.19 4.89
C ALA A 352 -3.88 -3.84 5.00
N ILE A 353 -3.51 -3.06 6.02
CA ILE A 353 -3.98 -1.67 6.16
C ILE A 353 -3.76 -0.95 4.83
N SER A 354 -4.80 -0.31 4.31
CA SER A 354 -4.79 0.34 2.99
C SER A 354 -5.26 1.79 3.02
N GLY A 355 -6.03 2.19 4.03
CA GLY A 355 -6.52 3.55 4.19
C GLY A 355 -6.83 3.88 5.64
N MET A 356 -6.83 5.16 5.99
CA MET A 356 -7.15 5.61 7.34
C MET A 356 -7.79 7.00 7.33
N ALA A 357 -8.76 7.21 8.22
CA ALA A 357 -9.37 8.51 8.45
C ALA A 357 -9.69 8.71 9.94
N ALA A 358 -9.59 9.95 10.41
CA ALA A 358 -10.01 10.30 11.75
C ALA A 358 -11.53 10.53 11.79
N ALA A 359 -12.22 9.90 12.73
CA ALA A 359 -13.62 10.13 13.05
C ALA A 359 -13.78 11.38 13.96
N SER A 360 -15.00 11.96 14.02
CA SER A 360 -15.25 13.20 14.76
C SER A 360 -15.08 13.07 16.26
N ASP A 361 -15.24 11.86 16.78
CA ASP A 361 -15.13 11.53 18.21
C ASP A 361 -13.70 11.17 18.63
N GLY A 362 -12.75 11.22 17.68
CA GLY A 362 -11.32 10.97 17.93
C GLY A 362 -10.87 9.55 17.70
N ALA A 363 -11.76 8.65 17.28
CA ALA A 363 -11.37 7.32 16.82
C ALA A 363 -10.73 7.38 15.42
N LEU A 364 -10.04 6.33 15.04
CA LEU A 364 -9.50 6.15 13.70
C LEU A 364 -10.29 5.04 12.99
N LEU A 365 -10.70 5.29 11.76
CA LEU A 365 -11.26 4.29 10.87
C LEU A 365 -10.13 3.79 9.97
N VAL A 366 -9.93 2.48 9.94
CA VAL A 366 -8.82 1.83 9.24
C VAL A 366 -9.39 0.84 8.23
N ALA A 367 -9.16 1.07 6.96
CA ALA A 367 -9.49 0.13 5.91
C ALA A 367 -8.44 -0.97 5.83
N GLU A 368 -8.87 -2.21 5.83
CA GLU A 368 -8.03 -3.40 5.70
C GLU A 368 -8.37 -4.14 4.41
N MET A 369 -7.48 -4.07 3.46
CA MET A 369 -7.64 -4.68 2.14
C MET A 369 -7.72 -6.21 2.21
N GLY A 370 -7.11 -6.80 3.23
CA GLY A 370 -7.15 -8.22 3.50
C GLY A 370 -6.01 -9.02 2.88
N ASP A 371 -5.91 -10.24 3.34
CA ASP A 371 -4.85 -11.20 3.02
C ASP A 371 -4.75 -11.52 1.52
N PHE A 372 -3.54 -11.48 0.98
CA PHE A 372 -3.19 -11.81 -0.40
C PHE A 372 -2.53 -13.19 -0.51
N LYS A 373 -3.19 -14.23 -0.01
CA LYS A 373 -2.65 -15.60 -0.16
C LYS A 373 -2.38 -15.95 -1.64
N PRO A 374 -1.31 -16.66 -1.90
CA PRO A 374 -0.30 -17.23 -0.99
C PRO A 374 0.91 -16.30 -0.76
N MET A 375 0.83 -15.03 -1.17
CA MET A 375 1.96 -14.09 -1.07
C MET A 375 2.24 -13.69 0.37
N THR A 376 1.21 -13.64 1.23
CA THR A 376 1.34 -13.22 2.63
C THR A 376 1.79 -14.36 3.54
N ASP A 377 0.99 -15.42 3.67
CA ASP A 377 1.35 -16.67 4.33
C ASP A 377 0.66 -17.86 3.65
N PRO A 378 1.39 -18.67 2.86
CA PRO A 378 0.80 -19.80 2.13
C PRO A 378 0.23 -20.90 3.04
N ASN A 379 0.66 -20.97 4.31
CA ASN A 379 0.30 -22.03 5.24
C ASN A 379 -0.83 -21.64 6.21
N LYS A 380 -1.24 -20.36 6.24
CA LYS A 380 -2.26 -19.89 7.17
C LYS A 380 -3.67 -20.08 6.62
N SER A 381 -4.57 -20.64 7.44
CA SER A 381 -5.98 -20.84 7.08
C SER A 381 -6.86 -19.64 7.44
N ASP A 382 -6.48 -18.90 8.49
CA ASP A 382 -7.27 -17.79 9.00
C ASP A 382 -7.17 -16.58 8.08
N ARG A 383 -8.29 -15.93 7.87
CA ARG A 383 -8.36 -14.70 7.10
C ARG A 383 -8.23 -13.50 8.01
N ALA A 384 -7.55 -12.48 7.50
CA ALA A 384 -7.46 -11.19 8.14
C ALA A 384 -7.90 -10.10 7.16
N GLY A 385 -8.41 -8.99 7.68
CA GLY A 385 -8.83 -7.84 6.88
C GLY A 385 -10.19 -8.02 6.20
N PHE A 386 -10.38 -7.44 5.01
CA PHE A 386 -11.64 -7.35 4.26
C PHE A 386 -12.72 -6.59 5.03
N GLN A 387 -12.32 -5.55 5.75
CA GLN A 387 -13.20 -4.79 6.64
C GLN A 387 -12.70 -3.36 6.83
N VAL A 388 -13.49 -2.55 7.48
CA VAL A 388 -13.02 -1.33 8.13
C VAL A 388 -13.09 -1.55 9.63
N GLU A 389 -11.99 -1.36 10.31
CA GLU A 389 -11.92 -1.36 11.76
C GLU A 389 -12.02 0.05 12.31
N ARG A 390 -12.54 0.16 13.53
CA ARG A 390 -12.56 1.36 14.34
C ARG A 390 -11.60 1.17 15.51
N ILE A 391 -10.62 2.07 15.61
CA ILE A 391 -9.66 2.11 16.70
C ILE A 391 -10.02 3.29 17.61
N GLU A 392 -10.39 2.98 18.83
CA GLU A 392 -10.74 3.98 19.84
C GLU A 392 -9.49 4.76 20.30
N PRO A 393 -9.61 5.96 20.85
CA PRO A 393 -8.46 6.74 21.34
C PRO A 393 -7.57 6.00 22.33
N GLY A 394 -8.11 5.00 23.04
CA GLY A 394 -7.36 4.11 23.94
C GLY A 394 -6.74 2.89 23.28
N GLY A 395 -6.78 2.77 21.94
CA GLY A 395 -6.19 1.67 21.18
C GLY A 395 -7.05 0.40 21.07
N ALA A 396 -8.25 0.38 21.65
CA ALA A 396 -9.18 -0.74 21.49
C ALA A 396 -9.69 -0.82 20.05
N ILE A 397 -9.66 -2.02 19.46
CA ILE A 397 -10.07 -2.28 18.07
C ILE A 397 -11.42 -2.95 18.06
N ALA A 398 -12.33 -2.48 17.19
CA ALA A 398 -13.62 -3.10 16.95
C ALA A 398 -13.93 -3.09 15.43
N PRO A 399 -14.60 -4.14 14.90
CA PRO A 399 -15.11 -4.11 13.54
C PRO A 399 -16.12 -2.96 13.38
N TYR A 400 -15.97 -2.18 12.30
CA TYR A 400 -16.86 -1.06 12.00
C TYR A 400 -17.74 -1.34 10.77
N LEU A 401 -17.10 -1.71 9.64
CA LEU A 401 -17.79 -2.22 8.47
C LEU A 401 -17.20 -3.58 8.11
N ARG A 402 -18.05 -4.58 7.94
CA ARG A 402 -17.63 -5.95 7.60
C ARG A 402 -18.68 -6.65 6.75
N ASN A 403 -18.31 -7.76 6.14
CA ASN A 403 -19.28 -8.65 5.52
C ASN A 403 -20.21 -9.27 6.57
N ARG A 404 -21.51 -9.39 6.30
CA ARG A 404 -22.47 -10.08 7.21
C ARG A 404 -22.13 -11.55 7.37
N ASN A 405 -21.73 -12.17 6.26
CA ASN A 405 -21.32 -13.56 6.23
C ASN A 405 -19.79 -13.61 6.13
N GLU A 406 -19.12 -14.12 7.16
CA GLU A 406 -17.65 -14.23 7.17
C GLU A 406 -17.09 -15.09 6.03
N GLY A 407 -17.91 -16.00 5.47
CA GLY A 407 -17.56 -16.80 4.30
C GLY A 407 -17.58 -16.06 2.97
N ASP A 408 -18.16 -14.86 2.89
CA ASP A 408 -18.31 -14.09 1.65
C ASP A 408 -17.00 -13.43 1.21
N ALA A 409 -16.07 -13.17 2.12
CA ALA A 409 -14.72 -12.75 1.81
C ALA A 409 -13.92 -13.95 1.25
N GLN A 410 -14.02 -14.21 -0.04
CA GLN A 410 -13.29 -15.32 -0.69
C GLN A 410 -11.89 -14.85 -1.14
N PRO A 411 -10.86 -15.71 -1.02
CA PRO A 411 -9.57 -15.41 -1.62
C PRO A 411 -9.72 -15.37 -3.14
N ALA A 412 -8.82 -14.63 -3.78
CA ALA A 412 -8.78 -14.42 -5.22
C ALA A 412 -8.76 -15.71 -6.09
N SER A 413 -8.66 -16.88 -5.49
CA SER A 413 -8.69 -18.18 -6.19
C SER A 413 -10.09 -18.68 -6.57
N THR A 414 -11.16 -18.07 -6.03
CA THR A 414 -12.53 -18.42 -6.41
C THR A 414 -13.20 -17.22 -7.04
N LEU A 415 -13.45 -17.32 -8.34
CA LEU A 415 -14.11 -16.34 -9.20
C LEU A 415 -15.59 -16.03 -8.82
N ASP A 416 -16.03 -16.47 -7.67
CA ASP A 416 -17.41 -16.37 -7.22
C ASP A 416 -17.58 -15.44 -6.04
N LEU A 417 -17.10 -14.20 -6.21
CA LEU A 417 -17.29 -13.12 -5.25
C LEU A 417 -18.67 -12.49 -5.46
N ARG A 418 -19.70 -13.14 -4.95
CA ARG A 418 -21.06 -12.72 -5.25
C ARG A 418 -21.55 -11.60 -4.36
N ASN A 419 -21.03 -11.48 -3.14
CA ASN A 419 -21.58 -10.58 -2.12
C ASN A 419 -20.51 -10.03 -1.17
N GLY A 420 -20.68 -8.78 -0.71
CA GLY A 420 -19.92 -8.18 0.37
C GLY A 420 -18.76 -7.26 -0.03
N PHE A 421 -17.94 -6.88 0.96
CA PHE A 421 -16.69 -6.17 0.76
C PHE A 421 -15.66 -7.10 0.12
N GLU A 422 -15.14 -6.70 -1.02
CA GLU A 422 -14.02 -7.42 -1.60
C GLU A 422 -12.73 -6.95 -0.94
N ARG A 423 -12.30 -5.73 -1.22
CA ARG A 423 -11.06 -5.16 -0.64
C ARG A 423 -11.23 -3.67 -0.41
N PRO A 424 -11.50 -3.21 0.81
CA PRO A 424 -11.49 -1.79 1.10
C PRO A 424 -10.06 -1.25 0.97
N VAL A 425 -9.85 -0.27 0.11
CA VAL A 425 -8.53 0.28 -0.19
C VAL A 425 -8.34 1.70 0.33
N ASP A 426 -9.41 2.43 0.58
CA ASP A 426 -9.35 3.76 1.17
C ASP A 426 -10.62 4.04 1.98
N VAL A 427 -10.47 4.80 3.04
CA VAL A 427 -11.56 5.33 3.84
C VAL A 427 -11.35 6.82 4.03
N ARG A 428 -12.40 7.61 3.76
CA ARG A 428 -12.39 9.06 3.94
C ARG A 428 -13.65 9.49 4.67
N ARG A 429 -13.50 10.54 5.43
CA ARG A 429 -14.63 11.19 6.08
C ARG A 429 -14.95 12.51 5.42
N VAL A 430 -16.23 12.70 5.07
CA VAL A 430 -16.74 13.97 4.54
C VAL A 430 -17.94 14.38 5.37
N ALA A 431 -17.79 15.44 6.13
CA ALA A 431 -18.77 15.91 7.11
C ALA A 431 -19.15 14.79 8.10
N GLN A 432 -20.39 14.28 8.04
CA GLN A 432 -20.87 13.17 8.89
C GLN A 432 -21.01 11.85 8.15
N VAL A 433 -20.33 11.71 7.00
CA VAL A 433 -20.42 10.52 6.14
C VAL A 433 -19.03 9.94 5.95
N GLU A 434 -18.88 8.65 6.25
CA GLU A 434 -17.71 7.87 5.88
C GLU A 434 -17.94 7.29 4.49
N VAL A 435 -16.91 7.40 3.64
CA VAL A 435 -16.91 6.82 2.30
C VAL A 435 -15.76 5.84 2.19
N VAL A 436 -16.06 4.65 1.72
CA VAL A 436 -15.08 3.57 1.54
C VAL A 436 -14.94 3.28 0.05
N ALA A 437 -13.72 3.32 -0.44
CA ALA A 437 -13.38 2.78 -1.74
C ALA A 437 -13.08 1.27 -1.59
N VAL A 438 -13.63 0.47 -2.49
CA VAL A 438 -13.47 -0.98 -2.47
C VAL A 438 -12.89 -1.42 -3.80
N GLU A 439 -11.71 -2.04 -3.75
CA GLU A 439 -11.10 -2.68 -4.90
C GLU A 439 -11.79 -4.02 -5.16
N ARG A 440 -11.98 -4.31 -6.43
CA ARG A 440 -12.47 -5.62 -6.85
C ARG A 440 -11.31 -6.62 -6.83
N ALA A 441 -11.51 -7.76 -6.19
CA ALA A 441 -10.57 -8.87 -6.21
C ALA A 441 -10.60 -9.66 -7.53
#